data_75bc2b4edd34d35255237fa83eefe599
#
_entry.id   75bc2b4edd34d35255237fa83eefe599
#
_cell.length_a   1.000
_cell.length_b   1.000
_cell.length_c   1.000
_cell.angle_alpha   90.00
_cell.angle_beta   90.00
_cell.angle_gamma   90.00
#
_symmetry.space_group_name_H-M   'P 1'
#
loop_
_entity.id
_entity.type
_entity.pdbx_description
1 polymer ?
#
loop_
_entity_poly.entity_id
_entity_poly.type
_entity_poly.pdbx_seq_one_letter_code
_entity_poly.pdbx_strand_id
1 'polypeptide(L)'
;MRQKKNDKSSEGRLTNVSGDLLVRRFSVRQPEMFRVVEMVLAKKLTSIDKAALCELAQTAMDIEFDGLDGDFLQAGCGLGGAAIVIAHAKRRSRVFTVHDLSASELAAHGADERLNVQFVPGPYEETLALDGALALVHLDCGEYGPMRVLLERLAPRLVSGGHLIVDDYRTKEECRKAVDDYFRGKKGFQLIRKSRLHVIRN
;
A
#
# COMPACT_ATOMS: atom_id res chain seq x y z
N MET A 1 3.59 36.64 -31.65
CA MET A 1 3.11 35.36 -31.11
C MET A 1 4.26 34.61 -30.47
N ARG A 2 4.38 34.63 -29.12
CA ARG A 2 5.42 33.88 -28.40
C ARG A 2 4.75 32.61 -27.82
N GLN A 3 5.18 31.45 -28.30
CA GLN A 3 4.78 30.15 -27.78
C GLN A 3 5.28 29.98 -26.36
N LYS A 4 4.36 29.76 -25.41
CA LYS A 4 4.67 29.26 -24.07
C LYS A 4 5.11 27.79 -24.17
N LYS A 5 6.40 27.51 -24.00
CA LYS A 5 6.89 26.16 -23.72
C LYS A 5 6.39 25.74 -22.35
N ASN A 6 5.57 24.71 -22.31
CA ASN A 6 5.09 24.07 -21.08
C ASN A 6 6.28 23.45 -20.33
N ASP A 7 6.55 23.97 -19.17
CA ASP A 7 7.56 23.45 -18.24
C ASP A 7 7.04 22.22 -17.48
N LYS A 8 7.08 21.06 -18.15
CA LYS A 8 6.79 19.76 -17.52
C LYS A 8 8.02 19.13 -16.83
N SER A 9 9.17 19.83 -16.83
CA SER A 9 10.44 19.28 -16.34
C SER A 9 10.70 19.54 -14.85
N SER A 10 10.01 20.49 -14.22
CA SER A 10 10.26 20.88 -12.83
C SER A 10 9.56 19.98 -11.80
N GLU A 11 8.34 19.52 -12.08
CA GLU A 11 7.61 18.63 -11.16
C GLU A 11 8.24 17.24 -11.05
N GLY A 12 8.73 16.68 -12.16
CA GLY A 12 9.41 15.38 -12.15
C GLY A 12 10.74 15.41 -11.38
N ARG A 13 11.44 16.55 -11.40
CA ARG A 13 12.74 16.70 -10.70
C ARG A 13 12.59 16.88 -9.19
N LEU A 14 11.55 17.58 -8.73
CA LEU A 14 11.25 17.76 -7.31
C LEU A 14 10.76 16.47 -6.64
N THR A 15 9.99 15.64 -7.33
CA THR A 15 9.54 14.33 -6.82
C THR A 15 10.69 13.33 -6.69
N ASN A 16 11.65 13.33 -7.62
CA ASN A 16 12.82 12.46 -7.56
C ASN A 16 13.75 12.83 -6.37
N VAL A 17 14.01 14.09 -6.13
CA VAL A 17 14.84 14.53 -5.00
C VAL A 17 14.19 14.16 -3.65
N SER A 18 12.88 14.26 -3.53
CA SER A 18 12.15 13.84 -2.32
C SER A 18 12.20 12.33 -2.11
N GLY A 19 12.04 11.55 -3.18
CA GLY A 19 12.12 10.09 -3.16
C GLY A 19 13.50 9.58 -2.80
N ASP A 20 14.55 10.12 -3.39
CA ASP A 20 15.94 9.75 -3.11
C ASP A 20 16.33 10.06 -1.66
N LEU A 21 15.88 11.20 -1.11
CA LEU A 21 16.12 11.54 0.28
C LEU A 21 15.42 10.59 1.25
N LEU A 22 14.17 10.18 0.93
CA LEU A 22 13.42 9.19 1.69
C LEU A 22 14.15 7.85 1.69
N VAL A 23 14.54 7.34 0.53
CA VAL A 23 15.29 6.08 0.38
C VAL A 23 16.58 6.11 1.18
N ARG A 24 17.36 7.19 1.06
CA ARG A 24 18.62 7.34 1.81
C ARG A 24 18.40 7.36 3.33
N ARG A 25 17.40 8.09 3.82
CA ARG A 25 17.05 8.10 5.26
C ARG A 25 16.61 6.73 5.73
N PHE A 26 15.76 6.06 4.96
CA PHE A 26 15.27 4.73 5.28
C PHE A 26 16.40 3.71 5.34
N SER A 27 17.30 3.69 4.35
CA SER A 27 18.45 2.75 4.32
C SER A 27 19.38 2.88 5.53
N VAL A 28 19.54 4.10 6.06
CA VAL A 28 20.37 4.34 7.25
C VAL A 28 19.65 3.98 8.55
N ARG A 29 18.36 4.32 8.66
CA ARG A 29 17.59 4.11 9.89
C ARG A 29 17.06 2.69 10.04
N GLN A 30 16.77 2.03 8.93
CA GLN A 30 16.14 0.71 8.86
C GLN A 30 16.90 -0.24 7.92
N PRO A 31 18.19 -0.52 8.18
CA PRO A 31 19.04 -1.26 7.25
C PRO A 31 18.55 -2.69 6.99
N GLU A 32 17.99 -3.37 7.99
CA GLU A 32 17.45 -4.73 7.83
C GLU A 32 16.23 -4.72 6.91
N MET A 33 15.29 -3.80 7.14
CA MET A 33 14.09 -3.67 6.30
C MET A 33 14.46 -3.20 4.89
N PHE A 34 15.47 -2.35 4.75
CA PHE A 34 15.97 -1.91 3.45
C PHE A 34 16.53 -3.08 2.63
N ARG A 35 17.20 -4.08 3.24
CA ARG A 35 17.62 -5.30 2.56
C ARG A 35 16.44 -6.10 2.01
N VAL A 36 15.30 -6.13 2.71
CA VAL A 36 14.07 -6.77 2.20
C VAL A 36 13.57 -6.04 0.95
N VAL A 37 13.53 -4.71 0.97
CA VAL A 37 13.14 -3.90 -0.19
C VAL A 37 14.07 -4.17 -1.39
N GLU A 38 15.39 -4.17 -1.17
CA GLU A 38 16.39 -4.47 -2.21
C GLU A 38 16.21 -5.90 -2.78
N MET A 39 15.96 -6.88 -1.93
CA MET A 39 15.73 -8.27 -2.33
C MET A 39 14.49 -8.40 -3.22
N VAL A 40 13.38 -7.76 -2.83
CA VAL A 40 12.13 -7.76 -3.59
C VAL A 40 12.33 -7.15 -4.99
N LEU A 41 13.06 -6.03 -5.06
CA LEU A 41 13.39 -5.37 -6.34
C LEU A 41 14.35 -6.19 -7.21
N ALA A 42 15.40 -6.76 -6.61
CA ALA A 42 16.37 -7.59 -7.32
C ALA A 42 15.72 -8.85 -7.93
N LYS A 43 14.75 -9.44 -7.23
CA LYS A 43 13.96 -10.58 -7.71
C LYS A 43 12.80 -10.18 -8.64
N LYS A 44 12.59 -8.88 -8.90
CA LYS A 44 11.52 -8.34 -9.74
C LYS A 44 10.11 -8.77 -9.29
N LEU A 45 9.88 -8.83 -7.98
CA LEU A 45 8.60 -9.27 -7.39
C LEU A 45 7.54 -8.17 -7.33
N THR A 46 7.81 -6.99 -7.86
CA THR A 46 6.88 -5.87 -7.89
C THR A 46 7.25 -4.87 -8.97
N SER A 47 6.27 -4.09 -9.44
CA SER A 47 6.44 -2.91 -10.28
C SER A 47 6.50 -1.61 -9.46
N ILE A 48 6.29 -1.69 -8.13
CA ILE A 48 6.34 -0.55 -7.23
C ILE A 48 7.78 -0.05 -7.13
N ASP A 49 7.96 1.27 -7.22
CA ASP A 49 9.28 1.88 -7.12
C ASP A 49 9.87 1.80 -5.70
N LYS A 50 11.19 1.93 -5.61
CA LYS A 50 11.94 1.80 -4.35
C LYS A 50 11.46 2.77 -3.26
N ALA A 51 11.17 4.02 -3.63
CA ALA A 51 10.74 5.03 -2.67
C ALA A 51 9.37 4.68 -2.07
N ALA A 52 8.45 4.21 -2.91
CA ALA A 52 7.13 3.78 -2.47
C ALA A 52 7.18 2.52 -1.59
N LEU A 53 8.04 1.56 -1.90
CA LEU A 53 8.25 0.39 -1.02
C LEU A 53 8.86 0.78 0.34
N CYS A 54 9.84 1.70 0.36
CA CYS A 54 10.38 2.23 1.62
C CYS A 54 9.31 2.98 2.42
N GLU A 55 8.45 3.75 1.76
CA GLU A 55 7.35 4.46 2.41
C GLU A 55 6.28 3.49 2.97
N LEU A 56 5.94 2.45 2.21
CA LEU A 56 5.03 1.39 2.64
C LEU A 56 5.57 0.68 3.89
N ALA A 57 6.85 0.27 3.86
CA ALA A 57 7.52 -0.34 5.00
C ALA A 57 7.53 0.58 6.22
N GLN A 58 7.90 1.87 6.03
CA GLN A 58 7.92 2.84 7.12
C GLN A 58 6.53 3.03 7.72
N THR A 59 5.49 3.14 6.90
CA THR A 59 4.11 3.28 7.38
C THR A 59 3.68 2.07 8.22
N ALA A 60 3.99 0.84 7.77
CA ALA A 60 3.70 -0.36 8.53
C ALA A 60 4.44 -0.39 9.89
N MET A 61 5.72 0.01 9.89
CA MET A 61 6.53 0.08 11.12
C MET A 61 6.05 1.19 12.07
N ASP A 62 5.63 2.34 11.55
CA ASP A 62 5.10 3.44 12.36
C ASP A 62 3.80 3.03 13.06
N ILE A 63 2.89 2.34 12.36
CA ILE A 63 1.67 1.76 12.94
C ILE A 63 1.99 0.80 14.10
N GLU A 64 3.03 -0.03 13.95
CA GLU A 64 3.48 -0.93 15.01
C GLU A 64 4.11 -0.18 16.20
N PHE A 65 4.89 0.85 15.90
CA PHE A 65 5.52 1.69 16.92
C PHE A 65 4.49 2.48 17.73
N ASP A 66 3.47 3.02 17.07
CA ASP A 66 2.37 3.76 17.70
C ASP A 66 1.39 2.84 18.44
N GLY A 67 1.53 1.51 18.30
CA GLY A 67 0.71 0.51 18.98
C GLY A 67 -0.75 0.51 18.52
N LEU A 68 -1.03 0.91 17.27
CA LEU A 68 -2.40 0.88 16.75
C LEU A 68 -2.92 -0.57 16.71
N ASP A 69 -4.10 -0.78 17.26
CA ASP A 69 -4.80 -2.05 17.16
C ASP A 69 -5.40 -2.25 15.76
N GLY A 70 -5.71 -3.51 15.41
CA GLY A 70 -6.30 -3.88 14.13
C GLY A 70 -5.32 -4.65 13.25
N ASP A 71 -5.86 -5.37 12.29
CA ASP A 71 -5.09 -6.21 11.38
C ASP A 71 -4.57 -5.44 10.16
N PHE A 72 -3.64 -6.05 9.43
CA PHE A 72 -3.20 -5.56 8.14
C PHE A 72 -3.89 -6.34 7.03
N LEU A 73 -4.18 -5.65 5.92
CA LEU A 73 -4.80 -6.25 4.74
C LEU A 73 -4.18 -5.69 3.46
N GLN A 74 -3.92 -6.56 2.50
CA GLN A 74 -3.61 -6.17 1.12
C GLN A 74 -4.64 -6.78 0.16
N ALA A 75 -5.16 -5.97 -0.76
CA ALA A 75 -5.98 -6.43 -1.88
C ALA A 75 -5.29 -6.09 -3.20
N GLY A 76 -5.05 -7.14 -4.00
CA GLY A 76 -4.14 -7.11 -5.14
C GLY A 76 -2.70 -7.30 -4.69
N CYS A 77 -2.06 -8.39 -5.09
CA CYS A 77 -0.68 -8.66 -4.68
C CYS A 77 0.31 -8.75 -5.84
N GLY A 78 -0.18 -8.86 -7.08
CA GLY A 78 0.68 -9.07 -8.24
C GLY A 78 1.67 -10.23 -7.97
N LEU A 79 2.96 -9.96 -8.10
CA LEU A 79 4.02 -10.93 -7.80
C LEU A 79 4.41 -11.02 -6.31
N GLY A 80 3.68 -10.32 -5.42
CA GLY A 80 3.81 -10.45 -3.97
C GLY A 80 4.85 -9.56 -3.29
N GLY A 81 5.55 -8.71 -4.02
CA GLY A 81 6.64 -7.91 -3.45
C GLY A 81 6.21 -6.96 -2.34
N ALA A 82 5.09 -6.26 -2.50
CA ALA A 82 4.54 -5.39 -1.46
C ALA A 82 4.11 -6.19 -0.22
N ALA A 83 3.47 -7.35 -0.43
CA ALA A 83 3.07 -8.23 0.67
C ALA A 83 4.27 -8.73 1.48
N ILE A 84 5.38 -9.10 0.82
CA ILE A 84 6.63 -9.47 1.49
C ILE A 84 7.16 -8.30 2.34
N VAL A 85 7.16 -7.09 1.79
CA VAL A 85 7.61 -5.89 2.52
C VAL A 85 6.75 -5.64 3.75
N ILE A 86 5.42 -5.67 3.63
CA ILE A 86 4.49 -5.50 4.76
C ILE A 86 4.68 -6.59 5.80
N ALA A 87 4.78 -7.86 5.37
CA ALA A 87 4.95 -9.01 6.25
C ALA A 87 6.21 -8.92 7.12
N HIS A 88 7.32 -8.39 6.56
CA HIS A 88 8.56 -8.17 7.30
C HIS A 88 8.53 -6.91 8.19
N ALA A 89 7.73 -5.90 7.83
CA ALA A 89 7.63 -4.66 8.59
C ALA A 89 6.72 -4.74 9.81
N LYS A 90 5.73 -5.66 9.82
CA LYS A 90 4.79 -5.85 10.93
C LYS A 90 5.35 -6.74 12.04
N ARG A 91 4.80 -6.62 13.26
CA ARG A 91 5.07 -7.59 14.34
C ARG A 91 4.53 -8.98 13.99
N ARG A 92 5.20 -10.03 14.45
CA ARG A 92 4.83 -11.42 14.12
C ARG A 92 3.41 -11.81 14.59
N SER A 93 2.94 -11.26 15.70
CA SER A 93 1.62 -11.56 16.26
C SER A 93 0.46 -10.92 15.49
N ARG A 94 0.71 -9.86 14.69
CA ARG A 94 -0.35 -9.21 13.92
C ARG A 94 -0.76 -10.08 12.74
N VAL A 95 -2.05 -10.28 12.56
CA VAL A 95 -2.60 -10.94 11.37
C VAL A 95 -2.43 -10.04 10.16
N PHE A 96 -2.03 -10.63 9.05
CA PHE A 96 -1.97 -9.97 7.76
C PHE A 96 -2.64 -10.85 6.72
N THR A 97 -3.71 -10.36 6.12
CA THR A 97 -4.43 -11.05 5.05
C THR A 97 -4.11 -10.44 3.69
N VAL A 98 -3.89 -11.32 2.72
CA VAL A 98 -3.64 -10.93 1.32
C VAL A 98 -4.72 -11.55 0.45
N HIS A 99 -5.50 -10.70 -0.21
CA HIS A 99 -6.60 -11.08 -1.10
C HIS A 99 -6.18 -10.85 -2.54
N ASP A 100 -6.23 -11.91 -3.36
CA ASP A 100 -5.96 -11.86 -4.79
C ASP A 100 -6.60 -13.04 -5.52
N LEU A 101 -6.76 -12.92 -6.85
CA LEU A 101 -7.29 -13.99 -7.69
C LEU A 101 -6.36 -15.20 -7.76
N SER A 102 -5.04 -15.00 -7.62
CA SER A 102 -4.03 -16.05 -7.70
C SER A 102 -3.01 -15.96 -6.55
N ALA A 103 -3.24 -16.72 -5.49
CA ALA A 103 -2.34 -16.78 -4.33
C ALA A 103 -1.08 -17.66 -4.56
N SER A 104 -0.98 -18.36 -5.69
CA SER A 104 0.03 -19.40 -5.91
C SER A 104 1.48 -18.90 -5.99
N GLU A 105 1.70 -17.67 -6.42
CA GLU A 105 3.06 -17.14 -6.59
C GLU A 105 3.67 -16.62 -5.29
N LEU A 106 2.87 -16.10 -4.38
CA LEU A 106 3.36 -15.52 -3.13
C LEU A 106 3.91 -16.58 -2.16
N ALA A 107 3.26 -17.75 -2.09
CA ALA A 107 3.73 -18.89 -1.30
C ALA A 107 5.10 -19.41 -1.80
N ALA A 108 5.38 -19.31 -3.11
CA ALA A 108 6.64 -19.71 -3.71
C ALA A 108 7.79 -18.73 -3.43
N HIS A 109 7.50 -17.47 -3.08
CA HIS A 109 8.50 -16.41 -2.97
C HIS A 109 8.82 -15.91 -1.56
N GLY A 110 8.35 -16.59 -0.51
CA GLY A 110 8.85 -16.35 0.85
C GLY A 110 7.87 -15.75 1.84
N ALA A 111 6.59 -16.03 1.69
CA ALA A 111 5.70 -15.94 2.84
C ALA A 111 6.05 -17.08 3.80
N ASP A 112 6.98 -16.82 4.69
CA ASP A 112 7.30 -17.72 5.80
C ASP A 112 6.06 -17.81 6.69
N GLU A 113 5.56 -19.02 6.99
CA GLU A 113 4.45 -19.26 7.92
C GLU A 113 4.66 -18.53 9.27
N ARG A 114 5.93 -18.33 9.65
CA ARG A 114 6.32 -17.56 10.82
C ARG A 114 5.95 -16.08 10.76
N LEU A 115 5.62 -15.54 9.59
CA LEU A 115 5.21 -14.14 9.42
C LEU A 115 3.73 -13.92 9.65
N ASN A 116 2.94 -14.95 9.95
CA ASN A 116 1.49 -14.86 10.18
C ASN A 116 0.77 -14.12 9.04
N VAL A 117 0.97 -14.60 7.81
CA VAL A 117 0.32 -14.10 6.59
C VAL A 117 -0.70 -15.12 6.12
N GLN A 118 -1.93 -14.69 5.91
CA GLN A 118 -3.03 -15.51 5.42
C GLN A 118 -3.37 -15.11 3.97
N PHE A 119 -3.38 -16.10 3.08
CA PHE A 119 -3.82 -15.93 1.70
C PHE A 119 -5.26 -16.28 1.53
N VAL A 120 -6.02 -15.40 0.89
CA VAL A 120 -7.44 -15.57 0.61
C VAL A 120 -7.62 -15.42 -0.90
N PRO A 121 -7.59 -16.54 -1.67
CA PRO A 121 -7.77 -16.49 -3.12
C PRO A 121 -9.23 -16.29 -3.48
N GLY A 122 -9.49 -15.52 -4.53
CA GLY A 122 -10.82 -15.30 -5.11
C GLY A 122 -11.20 -13.84 -5.29
N PRO A 123 -12.38 -13.60 -5.89
CA PRO A 123 -12.92 -12.26 -6.10
C PRO A 123 -13.13 -11.51 -4.77
N TYR A 124 -12.87 -10.22 -4.76
CA TYR A 124 -13.01 -9.39 -3.54
C TYR A 124 -14.42 -9.39 -2.98
N GLU A 125 -15.44 -9.47 -3.85
CA GLU A 125 -16.85 -9.52 -3.49
C GLU A 125 -17.19 -10.74 -2.61
N GLU A 126 -16.47 -11.84 -2.81
CA GLU A 126 -16.71 -13.11 -2.12
C GLU A 126 -15.77 -13.27 -0.91
N THR A 127 -14.53 -12.77 -1.02
CA THR A 127 -13.45 -13.05 -0.06
C THR A 127 -13.35 -12.03 1.07
N LEU A 128 -13.86 -10.80 0.87
CA LEU A 128 -13.82 -9.74 1.87
C LEU A 128 -14.95 -9.83 2.92
N ALA A 129 -15.43 -11.01 3.25
CA ALA A 129 -16.35 -11.24 4.38
C ALA A 129 -15.59 -11.12 5.71
N LEU A 130 -14.97 -9.96 5.95
CA LEU A 130 -14.11 -9.76 7.10
C LEU A 130 -14.85 -9.01 8.20
N ASP A 131 -14.80 -9.57 9.40
CA ASP A 131 -15.06 -8.86 10.65
C ASP A 131 -13.71 -8.44 11.24
N GLY A 132 -13.69 -7.31 11.95
CA GLY A 132 -12.51 -6.83 12.66
C GLY A 132 -11.99 -5.48 12.17
N ALA A 133 -11.21 -4.83 13.01
CA ALA A 133 -10.61 -3.54 12.78
C ALA A 133 -9.34 -3.66 11.92
N LEU A 134 -9.04 -2.64 11.11
CA LEU A 134 -7.87 -2.60 10.25
C LEU A 134 -6.99 -1.39 10.61
N ALA A 135 -5.70 -1.64 10.78
CA ALA A 135 -4.71 -0.60 11.00
C ALA A 135 -3.99 -0.20 9.70
N LEU A 136 -3.77 -1.17 8.80
CA LEU A 136 -3.19 -0.91 7.48
C LEU A 136 -3.99 -1.64 6.40
N VAL A 137 -4.36 -0.92 5.35
CA VAL A 137 -4.92 -1.47 4.12
C VAL A 137 -4.05 -1.00 2.96
N HIS A 138 -3.55 -1.93 2.14
CA HIS A 138 -2.84 -1.63 0.90
C HIS A 138 -3.66 -2.12 -0.29
N LEU A 139 -3.99 -1.22 -1.21
CA LEU A 139 -4.81 -1.49 -2.38
C LEU A 139 -3.98 -1.32 -3.66
N ASP A 140 -3.78 -2.43 -4.36
CA ASP A 140 -3.16 -2.51 -5.68
C ASP A 140 -4.21 -3.00 -6.69
N CYS A 141 -5.16 -2.12 -7.04
CA CYS A 141 -6.29 -2.40 -7.90
C CYS A 141 -6.56 -1.20 -8.81
N GLY A 142 -6.47 -1.41 -10.13
CA GLY A 142 -6.57 -0.35 -11.12
C GLY A 142 -7.97 -0.06 -11.62
N GLU A 143 -8.94 -0.95 -11.43
CA GLU A 143 -10.27 -0.90 -12.01
C GLU A 143 -11.29 -0.21 -11.10
N TYR A 144 -12.26 0.50 -11.69
CA TYR A 144 -13.25 1.28 -10.95
C TYR A 144 -14.16 0.40 -10.06
N GLY A 145 -14.76 -0.65 -10.64
CA GLY A 145 -15.73 -1.52 -9.93
C GLY A 145 -15.11 -2.20 -8.71
N PRO A 146 -14.08 -3.03 -8.89
CA PRO A 146 -13.38 -3.68 -7.78
C PRO A 146 -12.85 -2.69 -6.74
N MET A 147 -12.27 -1.54 -7.16
CA MET A 147 -11.81 -0.51 -6.22
C MET A 147 -12.96 0.06 -5.38
N ARG A 148 -14.14 0.27 -5.96
CA ARG A 148 -15.33 0.72 -5.21
C ARG A 148 -15.74 -0.29 -4.14
N VAL A 149 -15.77 -1.58 -4.47
CA VAL A 149 -16.07 -2.66 -3.51
C VAL A 149 -15.06 -2.66 -2.36
N LEU A 150 -13.76 -2.57 -2.67
CA LEU A 150 -12.68 -2.51 -1.68
C LEU A 150 -12.86 -1.34 -0.72
N LEU A 151 -13.10 -0.13 -1.26
CA LEU A 151 -13.27 1.07 -0.44
C LEU A 151 -14.53 1.00 0.44
N GLU A 152 -15.65 0.53 -0.09
CA GLU A 152 -16.91 0.41 0.65
C GLU A 152 -16.83 -0.57 1.82
N ARG A 153 -16.07 -1.66 1.66
CA ARG A 153 -15.91 -2.68 2.69
C ARG A 153 -14.79 -2.39 3.68
N LEU A 154 -13.69 -1.79 3.25
CA LEU A 154 -12.47 -1.67 4.05
C LEU A 154 -12.30 -0.31 4.73
N ALA A 155 -12.64 0.80 4.07
CA ALA A 155 -12.43 2.12 4.66
C ALA A 155 -13.22 2.36 5.97
N PRO A 156 -14.46 1.88 6.14
CA PRO A 156 -15.18 2.03 7.42
C PRO A 156 -14.54 1.29 8.60
N ARG A 157 -13.69 0.30 8.32
CA ARG A 157 -13.06 -0.58 9.32
C ARG A 157 -11.70 -0.10 9.78
N LEU A 158 -11.15 0.96 9.15
CA LEU A 158 -9.93 1.58 9.63
C LEU A 158 -10.10 2.11 11.05
N VAL A 159 -9.17 1.78 11.92
CA VAL A 159 -9.08 2.41 13.24
C VAL A 159 -8.67 3.87 13.13
N SER A 160 -8.90 4.68 14.15
CA SER A 160 -8.35 6.05 14.21
C SER A 160 -6.82 5.98 14.12
N GLY A 161 -6.21 6.78 13.24
CA GLY A 161 -4.80 6.71 12.88
C GLY A 161 -4.46 5.62 11.88
N GLY A 162 -5.38 4.71 11.54
CA GLY A 162 -5.16 3.66 10.54
C GLY A 162 -5.01 4.21 9.12
N HIS A 163 -4.21 3.52 8.30
CA HIS A 163 -3.85 3.93 6.95
C HIS A 163 -4.48 3.03 5.89
N LEU A 164 -5.02 3.64 4.84
CA LEU A 164 -5.34 2.98 3.58
C LEU A 164 -4.47 3.60 2.49
N ILE A 165 -3.63 2.78 1.84
CA ILE A 165 -2.69 3.20 0.80
C ILE A 165 -3.20 2.69 -0.54
N VAL A 166 -3.31 3.57 -1.53
CA VAL A 166 -3.77 3.25 -2.89
C VAL A 166 -2.61 3.44 -3.87
N ASP A 167 -2.19 2.34 -4.47
CA ASP A 167 -1.01 2.31 -5.35
C ASP A 167 -1.29 3.00 -6.69
N ASP A 168 -2.37 2.62 -7.33
CA ASP A 168 -2.71 3.03 -8.69
C ASP A 168 -3.42 4.40 -8.82
N TYR A 169 -3.62 5.14 -7.72
CA TYR A 169 -4.34 6.41 -7.73
C TYR A 169 -3.79 7.45 -8.73
N ARG A 170 -2.46 7.46 -8.95
CA ARG A 170 -1.80 8.43 -9.84
C ARG A 170 -1.67 7.91 -11.28
N THR A 171 -1.68 6.61 -11.46
CA THR A 171 -1.34 5.92 -12.72
C THR A 171 -2.56 5.43 -13.48
N LYS A 172 -3.65 5.10 -12.78
CA LYS A 172 -4.90 4.57 -13.35
C LYS A 172 -6.05 5.54 -13.12
N GLU A 173 -6.66 6.00 -14.20
CA GLU A 173 -7.78 6.96 -14.13
C GLU A 173 -9.01 6.38 -13.44
N GLU A 174 -9.33 5.11 -13.71
CA GLU A 174 -10.47 4.41 -13.10
C GLU A 174 -10.30 4.28 -11.59
N CYS A 175 -9.10 3.90 -11.12
CA CYS A 175 -8.76 3.85 -9.71
C CYS A 175 -8.95 5.23 -9.05
N ARG A 176 -8.37 6.28 -9.65
CA ARG A 176 -8.52 7.65 -9.14
C ARG A 176 -9.98 8.08 -9.04
N LYS A 177 -10.76 7.81 -10.10
CA LYS A 177 -12.19 8.14 -10.14
C LYS A 177 -12.95 7.42 -9.02
N ALA A 178 -12.69 6.14 -8.81
CA ALA A 178 -13.33 5.36 -7.75
C ALA A 178 -13.04 5.92 -6.35
N VAL A 179 -11.78 6.28 -6.09
CA VAL A 179 -11.36 6.88 -4.82
C VAL A 179 -11.98 8.25 -4.61
N ASP A 180 -11.91 9.13 -5.62
CA ASP A 180 -12.46 10.48 -5.53
C ASP A 180 -13.99 10.45 -5.35
N ASP A 181 -14.70 9.58 -6.07
CA ASP A 181 -16.16 9.40 -5.92
C ASP A 181 -16.52 8.82 -4.54
N TYR A 182 -15.70 7.92 -4.00
CA TYR A 182 -15.97 7.34 -2.68
C TYR A 182 -15.76 8.33 -1.54
N PHE A 183 -14.66 9.09 -1.54
CA PHE A 183 -14.32 10.01 -0.45
C PHE A 183 -14.96 11.40 -0.58
N ARG A 184 -15.63 11.71 -1.70
CA ARG A 184 -16.30 13.00 -1.91
C ARG A 184 -17.30 13.28 -0.79
N GLY A 185 -17.04 14.33 -0.01
CA GLY A 185 -17.90 14.76 1.10
C GLY A 185 -17.85 13.87 2.35
N LYS A 186 -17.07 12.78 2.36
CA LYS A 186 -16.90 11.96 3.57
C LYS A 186 -16.02 12.68 4.59
N LYS A 187 -16.50 12.73 5.83
CA LYS A 187 -15.75 13.26 6.97
C LYS A 187 -15.01 12.13 7.68
N GLY A 188 -13.99 12.48 8.48
CA GLY A 188 -13.24 11.52 9.29
C GLY A 188 -12.12 10.82 8.52
N PHE A 189 -11.73 11.33 7.35
CA PHE A 189 -10.60 10.86 6.57
C PHE A 189 -9.75 12.02 6.09
N GLN A 190 -8.45 11.87 6.15
CA GLN A 190 -7.48 12.79 5.58
C GLN A 190 -6.79 12.12 4.38
N LEU A 191 -6.81 12.76 3.23
CA LEU A 191 -6.15 12.26 2.01
C LEU A 191 -4.83 13.00 1.84
N ILE A 192 -3.72 12.26 1.85
CA ILE A 192 -2.35 12.79 1.76
C ILE A 192 -1.67 12.16 0.55
N ARG A 193 -1.25 13.01 -0.40
CA ARG A 193 -0.47 12.58 -1.57
C ARG A 193 1.01 12.57 -1.20
N LYS A 194 1.58 11.39 -1.09
CA LYS A 194 3.00 11.13 -0.92
C LYS A 194 3.55 10.46 -2.19
N SER A 195 4.39 9.41 -2.09
CA SER A 195 4.73 8.56 -3.23
C SER A 195 3.49 7.86 -3.79
N ARG A 196 2.60 7.48 -2.89
CA ARG A 196 1.25 6.96 -3.16
C ARG A 196 0.19 7.84 -2.50
N LEU A 197 -1.09 7.52 -2.72
CA LEU A 197 -2.16 8.15 -1.95
C LEU A 197 -2.33 7.43 -0.61
N HIS A 198 -2.19 8.17 0.47
CA HIS A 198 -2.53 7.71 1.82
C HIS A 198 -3.86 8.32 2.25
N VAL A 199 -4.76 7.49 2.70
CA VAL A 199 -6.01 7.89 3.37
C VAL A 199 -5.87 7.48 4.84
N ILE A 200 -5.95 8.46 5.73
CA ILE A 200 -5.79 8.25 7.17
C ILE A 200 -7.16 8.47 7.83
N ARG A 201 -7.54 7.56 8.71
CA ARG A 201 -8.74 7.72 9.54
C ARG A 201 -8.44 8.66 10.70
N ASN A 202 -9.25 9.72 10.86
CA ASN A 202 -9.14 10.66 11.99
C ASN A 202 -9.70 10.08 13.28
#